data_5ab243aa59169ce1b77de3b91e66f775
#
_entry.id   5ab243aa59169ce1b77de3b91e66f775
#
_cell.length_a   1.000
_cell.length_b   1.000
_cell.length_c   1.000
_cell.angle_alpha   90.00
_cell.angle_beta   90.00
_cell.angle_gamma   90.00
#
_symmetry.space_group_name_H-M   'P 1'
#
loop_
_entity.id
_entity.type
_entity.pdbx_description
1 polymer ?
#
loop_
_entity_poly.entity_id
_entity_poly.type
_entity_poly.pdbx_seq_one_letter_code
_entity_poly.pdbx_strand_id
1 'polypeptide(L)'
;MNFTLLFSVFVTISLVSIIFSVSMSLYLDIYDSDWYGLLSKNNTNVYSQEKIFLLGSSTVYSVNSTLVNYHFITNEMNYEFFNLADMSDSPKKRILSLQNIISNEPKIVVYGLDIGNFRIETQDPLSLNDILLHPKNFFLYQFEDIMQPIRDKIPGSPKDRTLLTAKYFLFGPQPHHHPFLNFYETSVTPISEIKNNNQFDIEIQKLDLSENSKQVTSLKNIITEFKKNNIKLILFTAPKLIQEVSDDDKQLFEQTLMYYSNEYDIPVYFLHDRYVDMEIWRDSQHVAINSNTQVYTDDILEILLMEMK
;
A
#
# COMPACT_ATOMS: atom_id res chain seq x y z
N MET A 1 0.08 -49.80 -17.03
CA MET A 1 -0.03 -49.07 -15.72
C MET A 1 -1.51 -49.06 -15.34
N ASN A 2 -1.85 -49.45 -14.13
CA ASN A 2 -3.24 -49.59 -13.71
C ASN A 2 -3.89 -48.19 -13.60
N PHE A 3 -5.03 -47.97 -14.27
CA PHE A 3 -5.73 -46.66 -14.29
C PHE A 3 -6.03 -46.15 -12.87
N THR A 4 -6.40 -47.05 -11.97
CA THR A 4 -6.68 -46.76 -10.57
C THR A 4 -5.43 -46.18 -9.85
N LEU A 5 -4.25 -46.73 -10.12
CA LEU A 5 -3.00 -46.26 -9.55
C LEU A 5 -2.67 -44.85 -10.06
N LEU A 6 -2.83 -44.62 -11.34
CA LEU A 6 -2.56 -43.31 -11.98
C LEU A 6 -3.50 -42.24 -11.46
N PHE A 7 -4.78 -42.55 -11.31
CA PHE A 7 -5.80 -41.69 -10.72
C PHE A 7 -5.49 -41.37 -9.25
N SER A 8 -5.13 -42.40 -8.46
CA SER A 8 -4.74 -42.20 -7.05
C SER A 8 -3.51 -41.29 -6.90
N VAL A 9 -2.48 -41.49 -7.72
CA VAL A 9 -1.28 -40.63 -7.73
C VAL A 9 -1.65 -39.18 -8.09
N PHE A 10 -2.47 -38.99 -9.13
CA PHE A 10 -2.93 -37.64 -9.53
C PHE A 10 -3.69 -36.95 -8.41
N VAL A 11 -4.65 -37.62 -7.77
CA VAL A 11 -5.42 -37.07 -6.65
C VAL A 11 -4.51 -36.73 -5.48
N THR A 12 -3.55 -37.59 -5.15
CA THR A 12 -2.60 -37.33 -4.06
C THR A 12 -1.72 -36.10 -4.35
N ILE A 13 -1.17 -35.99 -5.55
CA ILE A 13 -0.37 -34.82 -5.95
C ILE A 13 -1.21 -33.55 -5.89
N SER A 14 -2.44 -33.59 -6.39
CA SER A 14 -3.35 -32.43 -6.34
C SER A 14 -3.67 -32.00 -4.92
N LEU A 15 -3.97 -32.94 -4.02
CA LEU A 15 -4.23 -32.66 -2.61
C LEU A 15 -3.00 -32.07 -1.90
N VAL A 16 -1.82 -32.65 -2.12
CA VAL A 16 -0.57 -32.13 -1.54
C VAL A 16 -0.29 -30.71 -2.06
N SER A 17 -0.49 -30.47 -3.36
CA SER A 17 -0.30 -29.14 -3.95
C SER A 17 -1.27 -28.10 -3.36
N ILE A 18 -2.54 -28.47 -3.16
CA ILE A 18 -3.54 -27.59 -2.55
C ILE A 18 -3.17 -27.28 -1.10
N ILE A 19 -2.85 -28.31 -0.30
CA ILE A 19 -2.45 -28.14 1.11
C ILE A 19 -1.21 -27.24 1.20
N PHE A 20 -0.20 -27.52 0.38
CA PHE A 20 1.02 -26.70 0.34
C PHE A 20 0.72 -25.24 -0.01
N SER A 21 -0.07 -25.00 -1.04
CA SER A 21 -0.40 -23.65 -1.48
C SER A 21 -1.25 -22.89 -0.46
N VAL A 22 -2.21 -23.56 0.20
CA VAL A 22 -2.99 -22.96 1.29
C VAL A 22 -2.10 -22.64 2.49
N SER A 23 -1.24 -23.58 2.90
CA SER A 23 -0.31 -23.37 4.00
C SER A 23 0.67 -22.25 3.71
N MET A 24 1.15 -22.15 2.47
CA MET A 24 2.06 -21.09 2.03
C MET A 24 1.38 -19.73 1.98
N SER A 25 0.11 -19.69 1.52
CA SER A 25 -0.68 -18.45 1.54
C SER A 25 -0.92 -17.97 2.96
N LEU A 26 -1.29 -18.86 3.88
CA LEU A 26 -1.47 -18.53 5.30
C LEU A 26 -0.16 -18.06 5.95
N TYR A 27 0.95 -18.71 5.61
CA TYR A 27 2.27 -18.31 6.10
C TYR A 27 2.66 -16.91 5.62
N LEU A 28 2.46 -16.60 4.34
CA LEU A 28 2.69 -15.27 3.79
C LEU A 28 1.78 -14.21 4.40
N ASP A 29 0.51 -14.54 4.66
CA ASP A 29 -0.43 -13.65 5.33
C ASP A 29 -0.01 -13.32 6.78
N ILE A 30 0.50 -14.31 7.52
CA ILE A 30 0.97 -14.13 8.91
C ILE A 30 2.25 -13.29 8.96
N TYR A 31 3.13 -13.49 8.00
CA TYR A 31 4.43 -12.83 7.90
C TYR A 31 4.42 -11.71 6.86
N ASP A 32 3.25 -11.09 6.61
CA ASP A 32 3.19 -9.91 5.79
C ASP A 32 4.16 -8.86 6.34
N SER A 33 5.00 -8.39 5.47
CA SER A 33 6.18 -7.60 5.76
C SER A 33 5.90 -6.33 6.58
N ASP A 34 4.74 -5.72 6.34
CA ASP A 34 4.34 -4.48 7.02
C ASP A 34 4.06 -4.73 8.50
N TRP A 35 3.52 -5.90 8.82
CA TRP A 35 3.10 -6.27 10.17
C TRP A 35 4.20 -6.94 10.98
N TYR A 36 5.18 -7.56 10.33
CA TYR A 36 6.26 -8.26 11.03
C TYR A 36 7.07 -7.30 11.93
N GLY A 37 7.35 -6.11 11.45
CA GLY A 37 8.02 -5.07 12.24
C GLY A 37 7.22 -4.63 13.46
N LEU A 38 5.89 -4.51 13.31
CA LEU A 38 4.97 -4.18 14.41
C LEU A 38 4.82 -5.32 15.40
N LEU A 39 4.63 -6.55 14.93
CA LEU A 39 4.46 -7.74 15.78
C LEU A 39 5.73 -8.05 16.57
N SER A 40 6.90 -7.87 15.98
CA SER A 40 8.18 -8.10 16.67
C SER A 40 8.46 -7.08 17.76
N LYS A 41 8.01 -5.83 17.62
CA LYS A 41 8.17 -4.77 18.62
C LYS A 41 7.18 -4.87 19.78
N ASN A 42 5.97 -5.36 19.54
CA ASN A 42 4.95 -5.50 20.60
C ASN A 42 5.39 -6.40 21.76
N ASN A 43 6.45 -7.21 21.58
CA ASN A 43 7.00 -8.06 22.64
C ASN A 43 8.03 -7.37 23.57
N THR A 44 8.37 -6.10 23.32
CA THR A 44 9.50 -5.44 24.03
C THR A 44 9.18 -4.12 24.72
N ASN A 45 8.00 -3.52 24.55
CA ASN A 45 7.73 -2.18 25.06
C ASN A 45 6.87 -2.15 26.34
N VAL A 46 7.48 -1.70 27.42
CA VAL A 46 6.86 -1.44 28.74
C VAL A 46 6.00 -0.16 28.73
N TYR A 47 6.09 0.68 27.70
CA TYR A 47 5.31 1.91 27.55
C TYR A 47 4.45 1.84 26.28
N SER A 48 3.14 1.90 26.45
CA SER A 48 2.18 1.92 25.36
C SER A 48 2.14 3.32 24.71
N GLN A 49 3.03 3.57 23.76
CA GLN A 49 2.91 4.76 22.91
C GLN A 49 1.68 4.64 22.01
N GLU A 50 0.99 5.75 21.77
CA GLU A 50 -0.10 5.82 20.80
C GLU A 50 0.48 5.67 19.37
N LYS A 51 -0.08 4.77 18.58
CA LYS A 51 0.44 4.45 17.25
C LYS A 51 -0.16 5.36 16.19
N ILE A 52 0.69 5.80 15.27
CA ILE A 52 0.30 6.52 14.05
C ILE A 52 0.75 5.70 12.86
N PHE A 53 -0.16 5.37 11.95
CA PHE A 53 0.14 4.60 10.75
C PHE A 53 0.05 5.49 9.50
N LEU A 54 1.10 5.50 8.71
CA LEU A 54 1.08 6.02 7.35
C LEU A 54 0.81 4.85 6.39
N LEU A 55 -0.27 4.94 5.64
CA LEU A 55 -0.65 4.01 4.58
C LEU A 55 -0.51 4.69 3.22
N GLY A 56 -0.36 3.91 2.18
CA GLY A 56 -0.29 4.39 0.81
C GLY A 56 0.57 3.48 -0.07
N SER A 57 0.70 3.85 -1.32
CA SER A 57 1.52 3.12 -2.30
C SER A 57 3.02 3.45 -2.13
N SER A 58 3.84 2.95 -3.05
CA SER A 58 5.27 3.29 -3.11
C SER A 58 5.56 4.79 -3.23
N THR A 59 4.58 5.60 -3.60
CA THR A 59 4.69 7.07 -3.66
C THR A 59 4.92 7.72 -2.30
N VAL A 60 4.57 7.03 -1.21
CA VAL A 60 4.79 7.52 0.16
C VAL A 60 5.98 6.85 0.87
N TYR A 61 6.76 6.02 0.16
CA TYR A 61 7.94 5.37 0.71
C TYR A 61 9.00 6.35 1.22
N SER A 62 9.14 7.51 0.62
CA SER A 62 10.13 8.52 0.98
C SER A 62 9.81 9.28 2.27
N VAL A 63 8.62 9.09 2.85
CA VAL A 63 8.30 9.68 4.16
C VAL A 63 9.09 8.96 5.26
N ASN A 64 10.00 9.70 5.89
CA ASN A 64 10.97 9.17 6.83
C ASN A 64 10.41 8.99 8.24
N SER A 65 10.06 7.76 8.60
CA SER A 65 9.54 7.45 9.92
C SER A 65 10.54 7.74 11.06
N THR A 66 11.83 7.63 10.79
CA THR A 66 12.86 7.94 11.80
C THR A 66 12.87 9.42 12.16
N LEU A 67 12.73 10.32 11.17
CA LEU A 67 12.66 11.76 11.42
C LEU A 67 11.39 12.14 12.17
N VAL A 68 10.24 11.58 11.77
CA VAL A 68 8.96 11.83 12.47
C VAL A 68 9.06 11.36 13.93
N ASN A 69 9.56 10.14 14.19
CA ASN A 69 9.74 9.61 15.53
C ASN A 69 10.76 10.42 16.33
N TYR A 70 11.85 10.88 15.69
CA TYR A 70 12.81 11.77 16.35
C TYR A 70 12.15 13.07 16.81
N HIS A 71 11.28 13.66 15.98
CA HIS A 71 10.51 14.85 16.37
C HIS A 71 9.60 14.57 17.56
N PHE A 72 8.89 13.45 17.58
CA PHE A 72 8.02 13.08 18.72
C PHE A 72 8.81 12.89 20.00
N ILE A 73 9.93 12.20 19.96
CA ILE A 73 10.80 11.98 21.11
C ILE A 73 11.35 13.31 21.65
N THR A 74 11.86 14.18 20.78
CA THR A 74 12.46 15.46 21.21
C THR A 74 11.46 16.45 21.77
N ASN A 75 10.17 16.31 21.43
CA ASN A 75 9.09 17.13 21.94
C ASN A 75 8.24 16.41 23.00
N GLU A 76 8.74 15.31 23.56
CA GLU A 76 8.11 14.52 24.64
C GLU A 76 6.67 14.08 24.29
N MET A 77 6.40 13.85 23.00
CA MET A 77 5.10 13.40 22.53
C MET A 77 5.00 11.87 22.64
N ASN A 78 3.91 11.37 23.20
CA ASN A 78 3.73 9.93 23.43
C ASN A 78 3.18 9.20 22.19
N TYR A 79 3.84 9.36 21.03
CA TYR A 79 3.44 8.73 19.78
C TYR A 79 4.59 7.94 19.14
N GLU A 80 4.24 6.86 18.44
CA GLU A 80 5.15 6.12 17.57
C GLU A 80 4.57 6.07 16.16
N PHE A 81 5.33 6.53 15.18
CA PHE A 81 4.94 6.61 13.77
C PHE A 81 5.53 5.44 12.99
N PHE A 82 4.67 4.78 12.21
CA PHE A 82 5.03 3.67 11.34
C PHE A 82 4.62 4.00 9.90
N ASN A 83 5.58 3.94 8.99
CA ASN A 83 5.27 3.99 7.57
C ASN A 83 4.96 2.56 7.09
N LEU A 84 3.71 2.26 6.86
CA LEU A 84 3.18 0.96 6.40
C LEU A 84 2.76 1.02 4.92
N ALA A 85 3.44 1.85 4.15
CA ALA A 85 3.22 1.91 2.71
C ALA A 85 3.50 0.53 2.07
N ASP A 86 2.73 0.18 1.06
CA ASP A 86 2.86 -1.08 0.35
C ASP A 86 2.89 -0.83 -1.16
N MET A 87 3.69 -1.61 -1.90
CA MET A 87 3.81 -1.47 -3.34
C MET A 87 2.44 -1.62 -4.01
N SER A 88 2.10 -0.68 -4.89
CA SER A 88 0.81 -0.67 -5.60
C SER A 88 -0.40 -0.71 -4.66
N ASP A 89 -0.30 -0.07 -3.49
CA ASP A 89 -1.45 0.06 -2.60
C ASP A 89 -2.58 0.85 -3.25
N SER A 90 -3.79 0.43 -2.96
CA SER A 90 -5.02 1.08 -3.38
C SER A 90 -6.12 0.83 -2.35
N PRO A 91 -7.20 1.61 -2.31
CA PRO A 91 -8.30 1.38 -1.39
C PRO A 91 -8.83 -0.05 -1.44
N LYS A 92 -8.99 -0.63 -2.64
CA LYS A 92 -9.43 -2.00 -2.85
C LYS A 92 -8.47 -3.03 -2.25
N LYS A 93 -7.16 -2.83 -2.41
CA LYS A 93 -6.14 -3.69 -1.82
C LYS A 93 -6.08 -3.53 -0.30
N ARG A 94 -6.18 -2.30 0.19
CA ARG A 94 -6.08 -1.98 1.61
C ARG A 94 -7.21 -2.57 2.47
N ILE A 95 -8.39 -2.76 1.90
CA ILE A 95 -9.52 -3.43 2.59
C ILE A 95 -9.12 -4.77 3.20
N LEU A 96 -8.19 -5.50 2.60
CA LEU A 96 -7.82 -6.83 3.08
C LEU A 96 -6.94 -6.80 4.33
N SER A 97 -6.12 -5.77 4.47
CA SER A 97 -5.33 -5.56 5.69
C SER A 97 -6.06 -4.72 6.74
N LEU A 98 -7.28 -4.26 6.43
CA LEU A 98 -8.02 -3.32 7.28
C LEU A 98 -8.22 -3.84 8.71
N GLN A 99 -8.58 -5.12 8.88
CA GLN A 99 -8.76 -5.73 10.20
C GLN A 99 -7.44 -5.82 10.97
N ASN A 100 -6.32 -6.07 10.28
CA ASN A 100 -5.00 -6.06 10.89
C ASN A 100 -4.62 -4.65 11.36
N ILE A 101 -4.98 -3.62 10.58
CA ILE A 101 -4.77 -2.22 10.98
C ILE A 101 -5.56 -1.91 12.24
N ILE A 102 -6.86 -2.19 12.23
CA ILE A 102 -7.78 -1.92 13.33
C ILE A 102 -7.34 -2.66 14.60
N SER A 103 -6.96 -3.95 14.49
CA SER A 103 -6.54 -4.76 15.64
C SER A 103 -5.24 -4.29 16.30
N ASN A 104 -4.45 -3.47 15.63
CA ASN A 104 -3.28 -2.82 16.21
C ASN A 104 -3.60 -1.50 16.94
N GLU A 105 -4.86 -1.09 16.95
CA GLU A 105 -5.39 0.06 17.68
C GLU A 105 -4.61 1.36 17.43
N PRO A 106 -4.37 1.78 16.16
CA PRO A 106 -3.73 3.05 15.92
C PRO A 106 -4.63 4.21 16.37
N LYS A 107 -4.04 5.25 16.91
CA LYS A 107 -4.75 6.48 17.25
C LYS A 107 -5.11 7.28 16.01
N ILE A 108 -4.17 7.33 15.08
CA ILE A 108 -4.27 8.10 13.84
C ILE A 108 -3.81 7.19 12.68
N VAL A 109 -4.55 7.26 11.58
CA VAL A 109 -4.13 6.70 10.30
C VAL A 109 -4.04 7.84 9.29
N VAL A 110 -2.90 8.00 8.67
CA VAL A 110 -2.68 8.93 7.56
C VAL A 110 -2.63 8.11 6.28
N TYR A 111 -3.53 8.34 5.33
CA TYR A 111 -3.62 7.54 4.13
C TYR A 111 -3.35 8.37 2.88
N GLY A 112 -2.23 8.09 2.23
CA GLY A 112 -1.83 8.69 0.97
C GLY A 112 -2.49 7.99 -0.21
N LEU A 113 -3.38 8.70 -0.89
CA LEU A 113 -4.12 8.22 -2.05
C LEU A 113 -3.40 8.62 -3.34
N ASP A 114 -3.11 7.63 -4.18
CA ASP A 114 -2.64 7.86 -5.54
C ASP A 114 -3.85 8.02 -6.47
N ILE A 115 -3.92 9.13 -7.21
CA ILE A 115 -5.00 9.40 -8.17
C ILE A 115 -5.10 8.28 -9.20
N GLY A 116 -3.96 7.75 -9.67
CA GLY A 116 -3.91 6.66 -10.63
C GLY A 116 -4.55 5.35 -10.16
N ASN A 117 -4.77 5.17 -8.85
CA ASN A 117 -5.47 4.01 -8.33
C ASN A 117 -6.98 4.02 -8.65
N PHE A 118 -7.54 5.16 -9.01
CA PHE A 118 -8.96 5.33 -9.36
C PHE A 118 -9.23 5.24 -10.86
N ARG A 119 -8.25 4.84 -11.65
CA ARG A 119 -8.42 4.60 -13.10
C ARG A 119 -9.38 3.44 -13.36
N ILE A 120 -10.01 3.46 -14.54
CA ILE A 120 -10.84 2.35 -15.01
C ILE A 120 -9.96 1.09 -15.08
N GLU A 121 -10.29 0.11 -14.25
CA GLU A 121 -9.56 -1.15 -14.23
C GLU A 121 -9.84 -1.96 -15.51
N THR A 122 -8.81 -2.25 -16.26
CA THR A 122 -8.87 -3.34 -17.25
C THR A 122 -8.78 -4.65 -16.48
N GLN A 123 -9.81 -5.50 -16.59
CA GLN A 123 -9.80 -6.82 -15.95
C GLN A 123 -8.77 -7.71 -16.67
N ASP A 124 -7.63 -7.93 -16.03
CA ASP A 124 -6.75 -9.00 -16.45
C ASP A 124 -7.31 -10.35 -15.97
N PRO A 125 -7.46 -11.33 -16.83
CA PRO A 125 -7.90 -12.66 -16.42
C PRO A 125 -6.85 -13.28 -15.49
N LEU A 126 -7.31 -14.02 -14.45
CA LEU A 126 -6.43 -14.81 -13.57
C LEU A 126 -5.58 -15.76 -14.40
N SER A 127 -4.27 -15.70 -14.19
CA SER A 127 -3.37 -16.67 -14.80
C SER A 127 -3.43 -18.01 -14.04
N LEU A 128 -3.13 -19.11 -14.74
CA LEU A 128 -3.02 -20.42 -14.10
C LEU A 128 -2.01 -20.43 -12.92
N ASN A 129 -0.95 -19.64 -13.05
CA ASN A 129 0.05 -19.49 -11.99
C ASN A 129 -0.52 -18.80 -10.74
N ASP A 130 -1.39 -17.81 -10.88
CA ASP A 130 -2.05 -17.16 -9.76
C ASP A 130 -2.93 -18.15 -9.00
N ILE A 131 -3.59 -19.08 -9.72
CA ILE A 131 -4.40 -20.16 -9.13
C ILE A 131 -3.52 -21.14 -8.35
N LEU A 132 -2.39 -21.56 -8.92
CA LEU A 132 -1.50 -22.56 -8.32
C LEU A 132 -0.77 -22.02 -7.10
N LEU A 133 -0.35 -20.74 -7.15
CA LEU A 133 0.34 -20.11 -6.00
C LEU A 133 -0.61 -19.74 -4.86
N HIS A 134 -1.87 -19.49 -5.19
CA HIS A 134 -2.86 -19.03 -4.22
C HIS A 134 -4.23 -19.71 -4.42
N PRO A 135 -4.35 -21.04 -4.23
CA PRO A 135 -5.60 -21.75 -4.47
C PRO A 135 -6.73 -21.32 -3.53
N LYS A 136 -6.44 -20.84 -2.32
CA LYS A 136 -7.42 -20.17 -1.45
C LYS A 136 -8.07 -19.00 -2.17
N ASN A 137 -7.30 -18.25 -2.93
CA ASN A 137 -7.76 -17.10 -3.70
C ASN A 137 -8.61 -17.49 -4.89
N PHE A 138 -8.30 -18.63 -5.53
CA PHE A 138 -9.14 -19.17 -6.60
C PHE A 138 -10.55 -19.47 -6.11
N PHE A 139 -10.69 -20.11 -4.98
CA PHE A 139 -12.00 -20.37 -4.40
C PHE A 139 -12.75 -19.11 -3.98
N LEU A 140 -12.04 -18.12 -3.44
CA LEU A 140 -12.62 -16.86 -3.02
C LEU A 140 -12.87 -15.90 -4.20
N TYR A 141 -12.13 -16.02 -5.29
CA TYR A 141 -12.34 -15.28 -6.52
C TYR A 141 -13.67 -15.62 -7.22
N GLN A 142 -14.18 -16.83 -7.02
CA GLN A 142 -15.53 -17.21 -7.46
C GLN A 142 -16.62 -16.44 -6.69
N PHE A 143 -16.30 -15.88 -5.55
CA PHE A 143 -17.22 -15.17 -4.65
C PHE A 143 -16.95 -13.68 -4.58
N GLU A 144 -16.66 -13.06 -5.70
CA GLU A 144 -16.30 -11.64 -5.82
C GLU A 144 -14.81 -11.33 -5.59
N ASP A 145 -14.30 -10.47 -6.42
CA ASP A 145 -13.11 -9.66 -6.44
C ASP A 145 -12.31 -9.40 -5.13
N ILE A 146 -12.69 -10.05 -4.06
CA ILE A 146 -12.03 -9.98 -2.75
C ILE A 146 -10.58 -10.44 -2.82
N MET A 147 -10.19 -11.09 -3.92
CA MET A 147 -8.94 -11.84 -3.97
C MET A 147 -7.91 -11.39 -5.02
N GLN A 148 -8.18 -10.32 -5.77
CA GLN A 148 -7.13 -9.67 -6.59
C GLN A 148 -5.88 -9.26 -5.79
N PRO A 149 -5.98 -8.99 -4.53
CA PRO A 149 -4.95 -8.41 -3.69
C PRO A 149 -3.79 -9.31 -3.34
N ILE A 150 -3.93 -10.63 -3.45
CA ILE A 150 -2.78 -11.51 -3.18
C ILE A 150 -1.91 -11.63 -4.43
N ARG A 151 -2.49 -11.48 -5.59
CA ARG A 151 -1.75 -11.30 -6.85
C ARG A 151 -0.84 -10.07 -6.76
N ASP A 152 -1.35 -8.98 -6.17
CA ASP A 152 -0.62 -7.70 -6.08
C ASP A 152 0.41 -7.67 -4.94
N LYS A 153 0.30 -8.55 -3.94
CA LYS A 153 1.29 -8.66 -2.86
C LYS A 153 2.65 -9.22 -3.30
N ILE A 154 2.70 -9.92 -4.43
CA ILE A 154 3.94 -10.47 -4.97
C ILE A 154 4.21 -9.83 -6.33
N PRO A 155 4.97 -8.72 -6.38
CA PRO A 155 5.27 -8.05 -7.63
C PRO A 155 6.14 -8.93 -8.56
N GLY A 156 6.03 -8.68 -9.85
CA GLY A 156 6.88 -9.30 -10.83
C GLY A 156 6.20 -10.37 -11.69
N SER A 157 6.98 -10.97 -12.58
CA SER A 157 6.54 -12.03 -13.47
C SER A 157 6.17 -13.31 -12.68
N PRO A 158 5.41 -14.24 -13.24
CA PRO A 158 5.12 -15.54 -12.60
C PRO A 158 6.38 -16.28 -12.13
N LYS A 159 7.49 -16.15 -12.87
CA LYS A 159 8.79 -16.73 -12.51
C LYS A 159 9.35 -16.07 -11.25
N ASP A 160 9.29 -14.75 -11.18
CA ASP A 160 9.78 -13.98 -10.03
C ASP A 160 8.93 -14.27 -8.78
N ARG A 161 7.62 -14.40 -8.94
CA ARG A 161 6.69 -14.79 -7.87
C ARG A 161 7.03 -16.16 -7.31
N THR A 162 7.25 -17.15 -8.19
CA THR A 162 7.62 -18.51 -7.78
C THR A 162 8.94 -18.51 -7.04
N LEU A 163 9.94 -17.76 -7.54
CA LEU A 163 11.24 -17.64 -6.90
C LEU A 163 11.14 -16.94 -5.53
N LEU A 164 10.35 -15.88 -5.44
CA LEU A 164 10.13 -15.16 -4.19
C LEU A 164 9.41 -16.05 -3.16
N THR A 165 8.38 -16.79 -3.59
CA THR A 165 7.67 -17.75 -2.75
C THR A 165 8.61 -18.85 -2.25
N ALA A 166 9.44 -19.41 -3.12
CA ALA A 166 10.45 -20.39 -2.73
C ALA A 166 11.49 -19.81 -1.75
N LYS A 167 11.90 -18.56 -1.97
CA LYS A 167 12.83 -17.86 -1.06
C LYS A 167 12.20 -17.67 0.32
N TYR A 168 10.96 -17.23 0.41
CA TYR A 168 10.25 -17.12 1.69
C TYR A 168 10.12 -18.46 2.40
N PHE A 169 9.82 -19.53 1.66
CA PHE A 169 9.71 -20.87 2.22
C PHE A 169 11.03 -21.40 2.78
N LEU A 170 12.15 -21.17 2.07
CA LEU A 170 13.46 -21.68 2.45
C LEU A 170 14.16 -20.88 3.54
N PHE A 171 13.96 -19.57 3.56
CA PHE A 171 14.73 -18.65 4.42
C PHE A 171 13.87 -17.93 5.46
N GLY A 172 12.56 -18.20 5.46
CA GLY A 172 11.60 -17.49 6.30
C GLY A 172 11.27 -16.09 5.76
N PRO A 173 10.31 -15.41 6.42
CA PRO A 173 9.90 -14.08 6.06
C PRO A 173 11.08 -13.12 6.18
N GLN A 174 11.29 -12.35 5.13
CA GLN A 174 12.24 -11.24 5.18
C GLN A 174 11.46 -10.03 5.66
N PRO A 175 11.81 -9.43 6.80
CA PRO A 175 11.15 -8.21 7.23
C PRO A 175 11.34 -7.15 6.12
N HIS A 176 10.25 -6.63 5.60
CA HIS A 176 10.32 -5.38 4.89
C HIS A 176 10.55 -4.32 5.94
N HIS A 177 11.75 -3.89 6.02
CA HIS A 177 12.04 -2.76 6.85
C HIS A 177 11.60 -1.52 6.10
N HIS A 178 10.62 -0.91 6.65
CA HIS A 178 10.33 0.46 6.41
C HIS A 178 10.82 1.39 7.54
N PRO A 179 11.97 1.35 8.02
CA PRO A 179 12.72 2.52 8.45
C PRO A 179 13.63 2.87 7.28
N PHE A 180 13.02 3.34 6.26
CA PHE A 180 13.39 3.48 4.92
C PHE A 180 14.75 4.01 4.67
N LEU A 181 15.13 5.01 5.35
CA LEU A 181 16.30 5.80 5.04
C LEU A 181 17.62 5.16 5.44
N ASN A 182 17.60 4.19 6.35
CA ASN A 182 18.83 3.51 6.79
C ASN A 182 19.25 2.36 5.86
N PHE A 183 18.37 1.93 4.97
CA PHE A 183 18.61 0.73 4.16
C PHE A 183 18.62 0.97 2.66
N TYR A 184 18.09 2.11 2.22
CA TYR A 184 17.80 2.29 0.82
C TYR A 184 17.78 3.76 0.47
N GLU A 185 18.94 4.30 0.15
CA GLU A 185 19.03 5.64 -0.43
C GLU A 185 18.89 5.59 -1.94
N THR A 186 18.15 6.54 -2.49
CA THR A 186 18.02 6.73 -3.93
C THR A 186 18.52 8.09 -4.34
N SER A 187 19.13 8.17 -5.53
CA SER A 187 19.55 9.43 -6.11
C SER A 187 18.36 10.23 -6.64
N VAL A 188 18.50 11.56 -6.61
CA VAL A 188 17.62 12.47 -7.33
C VAL A 188 18.00 12.45 -8.81
N THR A 189 17.00 12.34 -9.68
CA THR A 189 17.13 12.45 -11.13
C THR A 189 16.63 13.84 -11.53
N PRO A 190 17.35 14.60 -12.37
CA PRO A 190 16.89 15.90 -12.84
C PRO A 190 15.52 15.83 -13.51
N ILE A 191 14.62 16.75 -13.18
CA ILE A 191 13.26 16.81 -13.74
C ILE A 191 13.28 16.82 -15.29
N SER A 192 14.24 17.55 -15.87
CA SER A 192 14.40 17.60 -17.33
C SER A 192 14.70 16.24 -17.94
N GLU A 193 15.49 15.41 -17.28
CA GLU A 193 15.80 14.05 -17.72
C GLU A 193 14.57 13.14 -17.59
N ILE A 194 13.86 13.21 -16.46
CA ILE A 194 12.64 12.45 -16.26
C ILE A 194 11.59 12.79 -17.31
N LYS A 195 11.36 14.10 -17.57
CA LYS A 195 10.39 14.55 -18.57
C LYS A 195 10.78 14.12 -19.97
N ASN A 196 12.07 14.16 -20.33
CA ASN A 196 12.54 13.73 -21.65
C ASN A 196 12.37 12.22 -21.86
N ASN A 197 12.62 11.42 -20.85
CA ASN A 197 12.48 9.96 -20.93
C ASN A 197 11.01 9.49 -21.02
N ASN A 198 10.07 10.31 -20.53
CA ASN A 198 8.64 9.97 -20.49
C ASN A 198 7.81 10.70 -21.56
N GLN A 199 8.40 11.51 -22.43
CA GLN A 199 7.64 12.31 -23.43
C GLN A 199 6.81 11.50 -24.43
N PHE A 200 7.09 10.21 -24.61
CA PHE A 200 6.49 9.39 -25.69
C PHE A 200 5.48 8.35 -25.19
N ASP A 201 5.35 8.11 -23.89
CA ASP A 201 4.59 6.97 -23.35
C ASP A 201 3.51 7.35 -22.32
N ILE A 202 3.18 8.65 -22.17
CA ILE A 202 2.15 9.05 -21.23
C ILE A 202 0.76 8.85 -21.84
N GLU A 203 0.14 7.74 -21.55
CA GLU A 203 -1.27 7.51 -21.85
C GLU A 203 -2.13 8.16 -20.77
N ILE A 204 -2.91 9.17 -21.15
CA ILE A 204 -3.89 9.80 -20.24
C ILE A 204 -5.01 8.81 -19.96
N GLN A 205 -5.12 8.40 -18.73
CA GLN A 205 -6.07 7.41 -18.26
C GLN A 205 -7.30 8.10 -17.65
N LYS A 206 -8.48 7.53 -17.92
CA LYS A 206 -9.74 7.99 -17.34
C LYS A 206 -9.93 7.41 -15.93
N LEU A 207 -10.49 8.20 -15.04
CA LEU A 207 -10.86 7.76 -13.71
C LEU A 207 -12.28 7.18 -13.67
N ASP A 208 -12.49 6.19 -12.81
CA ASP A 208 -13.79 5.71 -12.40
C ASP A 208 -14.06 6.15 -10.94
N LEU A 209 -14.68 7.29 -10.80
CA LEU A 209 -15.09 7.87 -9.51
C LEU A 209 -16.58 7.64 -9.21
N SER A 210 -17.23 6.75 -9.97
CA SER A 210 -18.63 6.41 -9.74
C SER A 210 -18.84 5.69 -8.41
N GLU A 211 -20.03 5.75 -7.89
CA GLU A 211 -20.46 5.03 -6.68
C GLU A 211 -20.27 3.49 -6.80
N ASN A 212 -20.27 2.98 -8.02
CA ASN A 212 -20.08 1.56 -8.31
C ASN A 212 -18.61 1.18 -8.49
N SER A 213 -17.70 2.15 -8.52
CA SER A 213 -16.27 1.88 -8.57
C SER A 213 -15.82 1.12 -7.32
N LYS A 214 -15.05 0.05 -7.53
CA LYS A 214 -14.52 -0.75 -6.43
C LYS A 214 -13.56 0.03 -5.55
N GLN A 215 -12.78 0.94 -6.15
CA GLN A 215 -11.87 1.81 -5.41
C GLN A 215 -12.64 2.79 -4.52
N VAL A 216 -13.68 3.41 -5.06
CA VAL A 216 -14.55 4.34 -4.33
C VAL A 216 -15.29 3.63 -3.20
N THR A 217 -15.92 2.48 -3.50
CA THR A 217 -16.62 1.67 -2.49
C THR A 217 -15.66 1.23 -1.38
N SER A 218 -14.46 0.79 -1.73
CA SER A 218 -13.44 0.38 -0.75
C SER A 218 -12.97 1.56 0.10
N LEU A 219 -12.76 2.74 -0.48
CA LEU A 219 -12.40 3.93 0.29
C LEU A 219 -13.48 4.32 1.29
N LYS A 220 -14.75 4.32 0.87
CA LYS A 220 -15.89 4.56 1.77
C LYS A 220 -15.95 3.56 2.93
N ASN A 221 -15.69 2.28 2.64
CA ASN A 221 -15.65 1.23 3.67
C ASN A 221 -14.50 1.46 4.65
N ILE A 222 -13.30 1.82 4.16
CA ILE A 222 -12.14 2.15 5.01
C ILE A 222 -12.48 3.32 5.94
N ILE A 223 -13.04 4.41 5.40
CA ILE A 223 -13.45 5.58 6.18
C ILE A 223 -14.44 5.17 7.27
N THR A 224 -15.47 4.41 6.89
CA THR A 224 -16.53 3.98 7.80
C THR A 224 -16.02 3.10 8.92
N GLU A 225 -15.15 2.13 8.60
CA GLU A 225 -14.60 1.21 9.60
C GLU A 225 -13.61 1.91 10.55
N PHE A 226 -12.80 2.85 10.09
CA PHE A 226 -11.95 3.64 10.99
C PHE A 226 -12.80 4.52 11.92
N LYS A 227 -13.80 5.19 11.39
CA LYS A 227 -14.73 6.01 12.21
C LYS A 227 -15.44 5.17 13.27
N LYS A 228 -15.94 3.98 12.91
CA LYS A 228 -16.60 3.03 13.83
C LYS A 228 -15.68 2.55 14.96
N ASN A 229 -14.39 2.45 14.70
CA ASN A 229 -13.38 2.03 15.67
C ASN A 229 -12.69 3.21 16.39
N ASN A 230 -13.19 4.44 16.24
CA ASN A 230 -12.64 5.66 16.84
C ASN A 230 -11.17 5.92 16.44
N ILE A 231 -10.79 5.52 15.24
CA ILE A 231 -9.48 5.78 14.66
C ILE A 231 -9.59 7.08 13.84
N LYS A 232 -8.78 8.09 14.15
CA LYS A 232 -8.73 9.31 13.38
C LYS A 232 -8.09 9.04 12.03
N LEU A 233 -8.85 9.24 10.94
CA LEU A 233 -8.34 9.11 9.57
C LEU A 233 -8.03 10.49 9.00
N ILE A 234 -6.84 10.62 8.41
CA ILE A 234 -6.39 11.78 7.63
C ILE A 234 -6.12 11.29 6.22
N LEU A 235 -6.75 11.89 5.22
CA LEU A 235 -6.46 11.58 3.81
C LEU A 235 -5.53 12.64 3.23
N PHE A 236 -4.64 12.21 2.37
CA PHE A 236 -3.92 13.13 1.49
C PHE A 236 -3.69 12.52 0.12
N THR A 237 -3.51 13.36 -0.88
CA THR A 237 -3.17 12.90 -2.24
C THR A 237 -1.66 12.80 -2.37
N ALA A 238 -1.15 11.60 -2.71
CA ALA A 238 0.27 11.36 -2.83
C ALA A 238 0.86 12.11 -4.03
N PRO A 239 2.06 12.71 -3.88
CA PRO A 239 2.69 13.48 -4.95
C PRO A 239 3.21 12.59 -6.08
N LYS A 240 3.10 13.09 -7.31
CA LYS A 240 3.75 12.55 -8.51
C LYS A 240 4.26 13.69 -9.37
N LEU A 241 5.44 13.52 -9.96
CA LEU A 241 5.97 14.49 -10.91
C LEU A 241 5.15 14.54 -12.20
N ILE A 242 4.71 13.37 -12.67
CA ILE A 242 3.90 13.25 -13.88
C ILE A 242 2.60 12.55 -13.51
N GLN A 243 1.49 13.27 -13.69
CA GLN A 243 0.15 12.73 -13.51
C GLN A 243 -0.32 12.14 -14.86
N GLU A 244 -0.77 10.88 -14.82
CA GLU A 244 -1.29 10.15 -16.00
C GLU A 244 -2.81 10.34 -16.15
N VAL A 245 -3.34 11.46 -15.69
CA VAL A 245 -4.77 11.79 -15.71
C VAL A 245 -4.97 13.20 -16.26
N SER A 246 -6.15 13.48 -16.83
CA SER A 246 -6.50 14.81 -17.29
C SER A 246 -6.72 15.79 -16.12
N ASP A 247 -6.59 17.10 -16.39
CA ASP A 247 -6.86 18.11 -15.37
C ASP A 247 -8.32 18.07 -14.92
N ASP A 248 -9.27 17.77 -15.82
CA ASP A 248 -10.68 17.60 -15.48
C ASP A 248 -10.91 16.41 -14.53
N ASP A 249 -10.29 15.27 -14.80
CA ASP A 249 -10.36 14.09 -13.93
C ASP A 249 -9.70 14.37 -12.57
N LYS A 250 -8.57 15.10 -12.54
CA LYS A 250 -7.91 15.51 -11.32
C LYS A 250 -8.83 16.40 -10.47
N GLN A 251 -9.45 17.40 -11.07
CA GLN A 251 -10.41 18.26 -10.40
C GLN A 251 -11.61 17.48 -9.87
N LEU A 252 -12.15 16.54 -10.64
CA LEU A 252 -13.24 15.67 -10.21
C LEU A 252 -12.82 14.80 -9.00
N PHE A 253 -11.60 14.29 -9.00
CA PHE A 253 -11.05 13.54 -7.88
C PHE A 253 -10.97 14.38 -6.60
N GLU A 254 -10.45 15.62 -6.71
CA GLU A 254 -10.41 16.56 -5.58
C GLU A 254 -11.80 16.85 -5.03
N GLN A 255 -12.77 17.13 -5.91
CA GLN A 255 -14.16 17.35 -5.51
C GLN A 255 -14.75 16.14 -4.81
N THR A 256 -14.44 14.93 -5.27
CA THR A 256 -14.89 13.68 -4.65
C THR A 256 -14.30 13.53 -3.24
N LEU A 257 -13.02 13.81 -3.06
CA LEU A 257 -12.37 13.76 -1.74
C LEU A 257 -12.91 14.85 -0.81
N MET A 258 -13.17 16.06 -1.30
CA MET A 258 -13.79 17.13 -0.52
C MET A 258 -15.23 16.79 -0.12
N TYR A 259 -15.96 16.10 -0.99
CA TYR A 259 -17.29 15.58 -0.62
C TYR A 259 -17.17 14.59 0.56
N TYR A 260 -16.20 13.64 0.53
CA TYR A 260 -15.99 12.72 1.65
C TYR A 260 -15.50 13.43 2.92
N SER A 261 -14.64 14.44 2.77
CA SER A 261 -14.20 15.27 3.88
C SER A 261 -15.39 15.84 4.64
N ASN A 262 -16.33 16.41 3.92
CA ASN A 262 -17.53 17.02 4.50
C ASN A 262 -18.53 15.98 5.04
N GLU A 263 -18.75 14.89 4.31
CA GLU A 263 -19.74 13.85 4.70
C GLU A 263 -19.31 13.08 5.95
N TYR A 264 -18.01 12.76 6.04
CA TYR A 264 -17.48 11.92 7.12
C TYR A 264 -16.74 12.70 8.20
N ASP A 265 -16.59 14.01 8.05
CA ASP A 265 -15.80 14.88 8.95
C ASP A 265 -14.35 14.38 9.10
N ILE A 266 -13.67 14.23 7.96
CA ILE A 266 -12.28 13.79 7.90
C ILE A 266 -11.41 14.82 7.19
N PRO A 267 -10.22 15.15 7.69
CA PRO A 267 -9.32 16.08 7.01
C PRO A 267 -8.76 15.49 5.73
N VAL A 268 -8.67 16.31 4.69
CA VAL A 268 -8.11 15.97 3.37
C VAL A 268 -7.10 17.02 2.97
N TYR A 269 -5.91 16.59 2.53
CA TYR A 269 -4.82 17.44 2.08
C TYR A 269 -4.41 17.10 0.65
N PHE A 270 -4.21 18.10 -0.20
CA PHE A 270 -3.84 17.91 -1.59
C PHE A 270 -2.34 18.19 -1.77
N LEU A 271 -1.55 17.11 -1.96
CA LEU A 271 -0.10 17.19 -2.16
C LEU A 271 0.33 16.74 -3.56
N HIS A 272 -0.58 16.27 -4.40
CA HIS A 272 -0.25 15.63 -5.68
C HIS A 272 0.54 16.51 -6.65
N ASP A 273 0.35 17.83 -6.63
CA ASP A 273 1.07 18.78 -7.47
C ASP A 273 2.09 19.65 -6.69
N ARG A 274 2.23 19.43 -5.37
CA ARG A 274 2.97 20.34 -4.48
C ARG A 274 4.46 20.45 -4.81
N TYR A 275 5.06 19.39 -5.36
CA TYR A 275 6.51 19.31 -5.54
C TYR A 275 6.94 19.23 -6.99
N VAL A 276 6.06 19.50 -7.96
CA VAL A 276 6.35 19.32 -9.41
C VAL A 276 7.50 20.14 -9.95
N ASP A 277 7.85 21.25 -9.27
CA ASP A 277 8.96 22.14 -9.63
C ASP A 277 10.22 21.92 -8.75
N MET A 278 10.21 20.90 -7.86
CA MET A 278 11.31 20.65 -6.93
C MET A 278 12.17 19.48 -7.42
N GLU A 279 13.48 19.65 -7.43
CA GLU A 279 14.45 18.59 -7.78
C GLU A 279 14.61 17.58 -6.63
N ILE A 280 13.53 16.83 -6.38
CA ILE A 280 13.47 15.80 -5.31
C ILE A 280 13.05 14.42 -5.84
N TRP A 281 12.92 14.26 -7.14
CA TRP A 281 12.33 13.08 -7.76
C TRP A 281 13.38 12.02 -8.09
N ARG A 282 13.07 10.75 -7.84
CA ARG A 282 13.80 9.61 -8.35
C ARG A 282 13.40 9.27 -9.78
N ASP A 283 12.10 9.31 -10.03
CA ASP A 283 11.47 9.00 -11.31
C ASP A 283 10.14 9.78 -11.43
N SER A 284 9.34 9.50 -12.46
CA SER A 284 8.09 10.21 -12.72
C SER A 284 7.01 10.08 -11.63
N GLN A 285 7.14 9.12 -10.73
CA GLN A 285 6.13 8.79 -9.74
C GLN A 285 6.62 8.86 -8.29
N HIS A 286 7.94 8.80 -8.06
CA HIS A 286 8.48 8.64 -6.72
C HIS A 286 9.44 9.77 -6.34
N VAL A 287 9.22 10.35 -5.18
CA VAL A 287 10.20 11.20 -4.51
C VAL A 287 11.41 10.33 -4.14
N ALA A 288 12.62 10.84 -4.34
CA ALA A 288 13.84 10.15 -3.96
C ALA A 288 13.94 10.01 -2.43
N ILE A 289 14.63 8.98 -1.97
CA ILE A 289 14.83 8.70 -0.54
C ILE A 289 16.25 9.11 -0.17
N ASN A 290 16.42 10.30 0.34
CA ASN A 290 17.71 10.80 0.85
C ASN A 290 17.53 12.02 1.76
N SER A 291 18.63 12.49 2.35
CA SER A 291 18.60 13.63 3.27
C SER A 291 18.16 14.95 2.66
N ASN A 292 18.25 15.11 1.34
CA ASN A 292 17.88 16.34 0.64
C ASN A 292 16.39 16.40 0.24
N THR A 293 15.66 15.31 0.42
CA THR A 293 14.25 15.20 0.01
C THR A 293 13.29 15.18 1.21
N GLN A 294 13.72 15.72 2.35
CA GLN A 294 12.97 15.70 3.61
C GLN A 294 11.69 16.53 3.57
N VAL A 295 11.58 17.49 2.65
CA VAL A 295 10.42 18.39 2.53
C VAL A 295 9.08 17.65 2.53
N TYR A 296 9.01 16.47 1.91
CA TYR A 296 7.81 15.67 1.92
C TYR A 296 7.50 15.07 3.30
N THR A 297 8.54 14.64 4.02
CA THR A 297 8.41 14.18 5.42
C THR A 297 7.97 15.32 6.34
N ASP A 298 8.53 16.52 6.14
CA ASP A 298 8.21 17.70 6.94
C ASP A 298 6.74 18.11 6.74
N ASP A 299 6.22 18.06 5.50
CA ASP A 299 4.82 18.33 5.22
C ASP A 299 3.87 17.31 5.87
N ILE A 300 4.20 16.01 5.84
CA ILE A 300 3.42 14.98 6.55
C ILE A 300 3.47 15.20 8.06
N LEU A 301 4.62 15.56 8.61
CA LEU A 301 4.76 15.91 10.03
C LEU A 301 3.93 17.13 10.39
N GLU A 302 3.94 18.19 9.55
CA GLU A 302 3.14 19.40 9.75
C GLU A 302 1.65 19.06 9.78
N ILE A 303 1.15 18.25 8.81
CA ILE A 303 -0.22 17.75 8.78
C ILE A 303 -0.57 17.03 10.08
N LEU A 304 0.29 16.12 10.53
CA LEU A 304 0.09 15.40 11.79
C LEU A 304 -0.01 16.36 12.97
N LEU A 305 0.91 17.32 13.11
CA LEU A 305 0.93 18.27 14.21
C LEU A 305 -0.29 19.20 14.21
N MET A 306 -0.83 19.54 13.05
CA MET A 306 -2.09 20.28 12.94
C MET A 306 -3.28 19.45 13.43
N GLU A 307 -3.31 18.19 13.11
CA GLU A 307 -4.44 17.29 13.37
C GLU A 307 -4.41 16.65 14.78
N MET A 308 -3.29 16.76 15.49
CA MET A 308 -3.12 16.27 16.87
C MET A 308 -3.54 17.31 17.93
N LYS A 309 -3.83 18.53 17.51
CA LYS A 309 -4.32 19.60 18.40
C LYS A 309 -5.79 19.40 18.72
#